data_b1db8ec28c8d3592f526bbbb2a21031b
#
_entry.id   b1db8ec28c8d3592f526bbbb2a21031b
#
_cell.length_a   1.000
_cell.length_b   1.000
_cell.length_c   1.000
_cell.angle_alpha   90.00
_cell.angle_beta   90.00
_cell.angle_gamma   90.00
#
_symmetry.space_group_name_H-M   'P 1'
#
loop_
_entity.id
_entity.type
_entity.pdbx_description
1 polymer ?
#
loop_
_entity_poly.entity_id
_entity_poly.type
_entity_poly.pdbx_seq_one_letter_code
_entity_poly.pdbx_strand_id
1 'polypeptide(L)'
;MSERSVIVIGAGAAGLAAARELVAHGFAVEVVEARDRIGGRVWTHRQFGPAIDLGAAWIQGTRGNPITAMAADHHIATAETDWDNVLVHTADGEAISGLKFGRLRRRYHRLERRAGRAAARQGRVITVEQAIARALGGEQLD
;
A
#
# COMPACT_ATOMS: atom_id res chain seq x y z
N MET A 1 -22.69 28.29 25.14
CA MET A 1 -21.38 27.58 25.08
C MET A 1 -20.83 27.83 23.69
N SER A 2 -19.62 28.38 23.54
CA SER A 2 -19.05 28.62 22.21
C SER A 2 -18.83 27.28 21.54
N GLU A 3 -19.35 27.14 20.33
CA GLU A 3 -19.12 25.96 19.47
C GLU A 3 -17.61 25.86 19.17
N ARG A 4 -16.98 24.73 19.52
CA ARG A 4 -15.56 24.51 19.23
C ARG A 4 -15.44 24.21 17.75
N SER A 5 -14.71 25.02 17.01
CA SER A 5 -14.46 24.83 15.58
C SER A 5 -13.02 24.41 15.31
N VAL A 6 -12.83 23.58 14.30
CA VAL A 6 -11.51 23.06 13.85
C VAL A 6 -11.45 23.10 12.34
N ILE A 7 -10.34 23.56 11.79
CA ILE A 7 -10.03 23.49 10.37
C ILE A 7 -9.05 22.32 10.16
N VAL A 8 -9.42 21.38 9.30
CA VAL A 8 -8.57 20.25 8.86
C VAL A 8 -8.00 20.58 7.48
N ILE A 9 -6.69 20.65 7.37
CA ILE A 9 -6.00 20.94 6.11
C ILE A 9 -5.66 19.64 5.39
N GLY A 10 -6.28 19.43 4.23
CA GLY A 10 -6.12 18.27 3.36
C GLY A 10 -7.21 17.21 3.55
N ALA A 11 -7.91 16.89 2.46
CA ALA A 11 -8.96 15.87 2.38
C ALA A 11 -8.42 14.49 1.91
N GLY A 12 -7.22 14.13 2.32
CA GLY A 12 -6.68 12.77 2.17
C GLY A 12 -7.23 11.84 3.26
N ALA A 13 -6.86 10.55 3.24
CA ALA A 13 -7.35 9.55 4.20
C ALA A 13 -7.17 9.98 5.67
N ALA A 14 -6.03 10.55 6.03
CA ALA A 14 -5.75 11.02 7.39
C ALA A 14 -6.62 12.22 7.79
N GLY A 15 -6.75 13.21 6.91
CA GLY A 15 -7.57 14.41 7.18
C GLY A 15 -9.06 14.07 7.30
N LEU A 16 -9.58 13.22 6.42
CA LEU A 16 -10.97 12.76 6.49
C LEU A 16 -11.25 11.92 7.72
N ALA A 17 -10.31 11.06 8.14
CA ALA A 17 -10.41 10.30 9.38
C ALA A 17 -10.42 11.23 10.61
N ALA A 18 -9.53 12.22 10.65
CA ALA A 18 -9.48 13.21 11.71
C ALA A 18 -10.77 14.04 11.76
N ALA A 19 -11.25 14.50 10.61
CA ALA A 19 -12.51 15.26 10.52
C ALA A 19 -13.71 14.44 11.05
N ARG A 20 -13.82 13.18 10.66
CA ARG A 20 -14.87 12.27 11.13
C ARG A 20 -14.84 12.13 12.65
N GLU A 21 -13.66 11.93 13.21
CA GLU A 21 -13.49 11.76 14.66
C GLU A 21 -13.82 13.04 15.42
N LEU A 22 -13.38 14.19 14.93
CA LEU A 22 -13.70 15.48 15.51
C LEU A 22 -15.21 15.78 15.51
N VAL A 23 -15.89 15.50 14.39
CA VAL A 23 -17.35 15.64 14.30
C VAL A 23 -18.05 14.72 15.30
N ALA A 24 -17.60 13.48 15.44
CA ALA A 24 -18.15 12.54 16.42
C ALA A 24 -17.99 13.03 17.88
N HIS A 25 -16.99 13.87 18.14
CA HIS A 25 -16.76 14.50 19.43
C HIS A 25 -17.39 15.90 19.58
N GLY A 26 -18.29 16.28 18.68
CA GLY A 26 -19.07 17.51 18.78
C GLY A 26 -18.35 18.78 18.38
N PHE A 27 -17.29 18.70 17.57
CA PHE A 27 -16.65 19.85 16.99
C PHE A 27 -17.35 20.25 15.67
N ALA A 28 -17.44 21.55 15.41
CA ALA A 28 -17.72 22.07 14.08
C ALA A 28 -16.41 21.93 13.25
N VAL A 29 -16.45 21.19 12.13
CA VAL A 29 -15.26 20.89 11.36
C VAL A 29 -15.39 21.42 9.95
N GLU A 30 -14.39 22.16 9.52
CA GLU A 30 -14.21 22.59 8.12
C GLU A 30 -12.98 21.87 7.55
N VAL A 31 -13.11 21.26 6.35
CA VAL A 31 -12.00 20.60 5.66
C VAL A 31 -11.61 21.41 4.45
N VAL A 32 -10.35 21.83 4.39
CA VAL A 32 -9.79 22.61 3.27
C VAL A 32 -8.86 21.70 2.44
N GLU A 33 -9.15 21.57 1.16
CA GLU A 33 -8.36 20.78 0.20
C GLU A 33 -7.87 21.66 -0.94
N ALA A 34 -6.60 21.50 -1.31
CA ALA A 34 -5.97 22.33 -2.36
C ALA A 34 -6.28 21.85 -3.78
N ARG A 35 -6.72 20.59 -3.94
CA ARG A 35 -7.10 20.02 -5.24
C ARG A 35 -8.62 20.07 -5.41
N ASP A 36 -9.05 19.85 -6.63
CA ASP A 36 -10.46 19.71 -7.03
C ASP A 36 -11.09 18.35 -6.68
N ARG A 37 -10.37 17.51 -5.91
CA ARG A 37 -10.80 16.18 -5.49
C ARG A 37 -10.33 15.81 -4.09
N ILE A 38 -11.07 14.97 -3.41
CA ILE A 38 -10.69 14.35 -2.14
C ILE A 38 -9.85 13.08 -2.36
N GLY A 39 -9.42 12.46 -1.26
CA GLY A 39 -8.74 11.16 -1.24
C GLY A 39 -7.21 11.24 -1.22
N GLY A 40 -6.62 12.32 -1.76
CA GLY A 40 -5.16 12.46 -1.80
C GLY A 40 -4.49 11.36 -2.63
N ARG A 41 -3.71 10.48 -1.97
CA ARG A 41 -3.07 9.29 -2.58
C ARG A 41 -4.01 8.09 -2.75
N VAL A 42 -5.22 8.14 -2.24
CA VAL A 42 -6.30 7.20 -2.56
C VAL A 42 -7.10 7.83 -3.69
N TRP A 43 -6.91 7.35 -4.91
CA TRP A 43 -7.51 7.95 -6.09
C TRP A 43 -7.97 6.88 -7.09
N THR A 44 -9.28 6.83 -7.32
CA THR A 44 -9.89 5.96 -8.32
C THR A 44 -10.22 6.78 -9.56
N HIS A 45 -9.69 6.39 -10.70
CA HIS A 45 -9.90 7.02 -12.00
C HIS A 45 -10.98 6.26 -12.78
N ARG A 46 -11.90 6.99 -13.43
CA ARG A 46 -13.07 6.39 -14.10
C ARG A 46 -13.20 6.73 -15.59
N GLN A 47 -12.26 7.49 -16.16
CA GLN A 47 -12.37 7.95 -17.56
C GLN A 47 -12.20 6.82 -18.58
N PHE A 48 -11.70 5.65 -18.19
CA PHE A 48 -11.53 4.50 -19.08
C PHE A 48 -12.71 3.50 -19.04
N GLY A 49 -13.83 3.87 -18.43
CA GLY A 49 -15.00 2.99 -18.23
C GLY A 49 -14.92 2.25 -16.91
N PRO A 50 -14.05 1.27 -16.71
CA PRO A 50 -13.87 0.63 -15.39
C PRO A 50 -13.21 1.58 -14.39
N ALA A 51 -13.48 1.35 -13.10
CA ALA A 51 -12.79 2.03 -12.01
C ALA A 51 -11.35 1.50 -11.90
N ILE A 52 -10.37 2.38 -12.01
CA ILE A 52 -8.95 2.05 -11.90
C ILE A 52 -8.34 2.85 -10.75
N ASP A 53 -7.79 2.15 -9.77
CA ASP A 53 -7.09 2.79 -8.66
C ASP A 53 -5.66 3.17 -9.08
N LEU A 54 -5.38 4.47 -9.08
CA LEU A 54 -4.07 5.04 -9.41
C LEU A 54 -3.18 5.25 -8.17
N GLY A 55 -3.64 4.84 -7.00
CA GLY A 55 -2.96 5.00 -5.73
C GLY A 55 -3.09 3.76 -4.87
N ALA A 56 -3.52 3.92 -3.62
CA ALA A 56 -3.74 2.81 -2.71
C ALA A 56 -4.95 1.98 -3.16
N ALA A 57 -4.68 0.76 -3.64
CA ALA A 57 -5.66 -0.15 -4.22
C ALA A 57 -5.93 -1.40 -3.35
N TRP A 58 -5.03 -1.71 -2.41
CA TRP A 58 -5.13 -2.92 -1.60
C TRP A 58 -5.22 -2.63 -0.11
N ILE A 59 -6.03 -3.42 0.59
CA ILE A 59 -6.02 -3.50 2.05
C ILE A 59 -4.98 -4.54 2.44
N GLN A 60 -3.82 -4.08 2.91
CA GLN A 60 -2.70 -4.95 3.31
C GLN A 60 -2.94 -5.54 4.70
N GLY A 61 -3.03 -6.87 4.80
CA GLY A 61 -3.28 -7.56 6.05
C GLY A 61 -4.68 -7.26 6.58
N THR A 62 -5.68 -8.00 6.13
CA THR A 62 -7.11 -7.73 6.42
C THR A 62 -7.50 -8.00 7.87
N ARG A 63 -6.80 -8.90 8.57
CA ARG A 63 -7.11 -9.24 9.96
C ARG A 63 -6.76 -8.11 10.92
N GLY A 64 -7.75 -7.55 11.61
CA GLY A 64 -7.58 -6.44 12.56
C GLY A 64 -7.28 -5.09 11.91
N ASN A 65 -7.39 -4.99 10.59
CA ASN A 65 -7.17 -3.75 9.87
C ASN A 65 -8.44 -2.87 9.92
N PRO A 66 -8.37 -1.63 10.41
CA PRO A 66 -9.54 -0.75 10.52
C PRO A 66 -10.16 -0.41 9.16
N ILE A 67 -9.38 -0.44 8.07
CA ILE A 67 -9.92 -0.21 6.72
C ILE A 67 -10.82 -1.37 6.29
N THR A 68 -10.51 -2.61 6.72
CA THR A 68 -11.38 -3.77 6.45
C THR A 68 -12.74 -3.60 7.15
N ALA A 69 -12.73 -3.19 8.41
CA ALA A 69 -13.97 -2.92 9.16
C ALA A 69 -14.77 -1.79 8.49
N MET A 70 -14.10 -0.70 8.15
CA MET A 70 -14.72 0.44 7.47
C MET A 70 -15.35 0.04 6.11
N ALA A 71 -14.67 -0.78 5.31
CA ALA A 71 -15.20 -1.28 4.05
C ALA A 71 -16.48 -2.11 4.27
N ALA A 72 -16.51 -2.97 5.29
CA ALA A 72 -17.68 -3.75 5.66
C ALA A 72 -18.85 -2.87 6.13
N ASP A 73 -18.59 -1.92 7.02
CA ASP A 73 -19.60 -0.99 7.57
C ASP A 73 -20.27 -0.15 6.48
N HIS A 74 -19.52 0.20 5.45
CA HIS A 74 -20.00 0.97 4.30
C HIS A 74 -20.42 0.11 3.10
N HIS A 75 -20.49 -1.21 3.25
CA HIS A 75 -20.88 -2.16 2.18
C HIS A 75 -20.03 -2.01 0.91
N ILE A 76 -18.74 -1.68 1.06
CA ILE A 76 -17.79 -1.61 -0.04
C ILE A 76 -17.37 -3.02 -0.43
N ALA A 77 -17.65 -3.40 -1.68
CA ALA A 77 -17.22 -4.69 -2.22
C ALA A 77 -15.69 -4.75 -2.30
N THR A 78 -15.12 -5.81 -1.74
CA THR A 78 -13.70 -6.13 -1.84
C THR A 78 -13.52 -7.50 -2.46
N ALA A 79 -12.41 -7.70 -3.19
CA ALA A 79 -12.05 -8.98 -3.77
C ALA A 79 -10.66 -9.39 -3.30
N GLU A 80 -10.48 -10.68 -3.04
CA GLU A 80 -9.16 -11.22 -2.74
C GLU A 80 -8.30 -11.25 -4.01
N THR A 81 -7.06 -10.78 -3.91
CA THR A 81 -6.11 -10.83 -5.02
C THR A 81 -5.40 -12.19 -5.01
N ASP A 82 -5.61 -12.97 -6.06
CA ASP A 82 -4.89 -14.23 -6.25
C ASP A 82 -3.48 -13.95 -6.80
N TRP A 83 -2.50 -13.99 -5.91
CA TRP A 83 -1.09 -13.77 -6.24
C TRP A 83 -0.42 -14.97 -6.95
N ASP A 84 -1.09 -16.10 -7.05
CA ASP A 84 -0.62 -17.25 -7.82
C ASP A 84 -1.10 -17.21 -9.28
N ASN A 85 -2.12 -16.40 -9.57
CA ASN A 85 -2.65 -16.16 -10.91
C ASN A 85 -2.18 -14.80 -11.45
N VAL A 86 -0.89 -14.68 -11.72
CA VAL A 86 -0.28 -13.46 -12.24
C VAL A 86 0.31 -13.66 -13.63
N LEU A 87 0.15 -12.67 -14.50
CA LEU A 87 0.88 -12.58 -15.76
C LEU A 87 2.10 -11.68 -15.57
N VAL A 88 3.28 -12.20 -15.89
CA VAL A 88 4.53 -11.47 -15.77
C VAL A 88 5.13 -11.29 -17.15
N HIS A 89 5.54 -10.08 -17.45
CA HIS A 89 6.18 -9.72 -18.71
C HIS A 89 7.58 -9.15 -18.45
N THR A 90 8.48 -9.31 -19.41
CA THR A 90 9.78 -8.64 -19.46
C THR A 90 9.58 -7.16 -19.78
N ALA A 91 10.63 -6.34 -19.70
CA ALA A 91 10.56 -4.90 -20.00
C ALA A 91 10.21 -4.62 -21.48
N ASP A 92 10.52 -5.54 -22.37
CA ASP A 92 10.18 -5.54 -23.81
C ASP A 92 8.81 -6.16 -24.12
N GLY A 93 8.03 -6.53 -23.08
CA GLY A 93 6.66 -6.98 -23.22
C GLY A 93 6.47 -8.48 -23.46
N GLU A 94 7.52 -9.28 -23.46
CA GLU A 94 7.40 -10.73 -23.66
C GLU A 94 6.88 -11.44 -22.40
N ALA A 95 5.97 -12.38 -22.57
CA ALA A 95 5.42 -13.14 -21.46
C ALA A 95 6.47 -14.10 -20.85
N ILE A 96 6.62 -14.06 -19.53
CA ILE A 96 7.49 -14.99 -18.81
C ILE A 96 6.70 -16.26 -18.48
N SER A 97 7.24 -17.43 -18.89
CA SER A 97 6.61 -18.71 -18.58
C SER A 97 6.51 -18.96 -17.07
N GLY A 98 5.47 -19.69 -16.63
CA GLY A 98 5.27 -20.02 -15.23
C GLY A 98 6.47 -20.73 -14.58
N LEU A 99 7.20 -21.57 -15.33
CA LEU A 99 8.43 -22.22 -14.84
C LEU A 99 9.55 -21.19 -14.58
N LYS A 100 9.75 -20.24 -15.49
CA LYS A 100 10.74 -19.17 -15.34
C LYS A 100 10.35 -18.26 -14.17
N PHE A 101 9.09 -17.86 -14.08
CA PHE A 101 8.58 -17.07 -12.97
C PHE A 101 8.72 -17.79 -11.62
N GLY A 102 8.41 -19.07 -11.56
CA GLY A 102 8.59 -19.87 -10.34
C GLY A 102 10.05 -19.97 -9.89
N ARG A 103 11.01 -19.99 -10.82
CA ARG A 103 12.46 -19.94 -10.49
C ARG A 103 12.86 -18.58 -9.92
N LEU A 104 12.39 -17.49 -10.54
CA LEU A 104 12.63 -16.11 -10.07
C LEU A 104 12.03 -15.90 -8.66
N ARG A 105 10.80 -16.32 -8.43
CA ARG A 105 10.13 -16.23 -7.12
C ARG A 105 10.92 -17.00 -6.04
N ARG A 106 11.40 -18.20 -6.32
CA ARG A 106 12.22 -18.96 -5.36
C ARG A 106 13.58 -18.29 -5.10
N ARG A 107 14.21 -17.68 -6.12
CA ARG A 107 15.46 -16.92 -5.96
C ARG A 107 15.22 -15.68 -5.09
N TYR A 108 14.16 -14.94 -5.35
CA TYR A 108 13.73 -13.77 -4.56
C TYR A 108 13.52 -14.11 -3.08
N HIS A 109 12.68 -15.09 -2.75
CA HIS A 109 12.44 -15.50 -1.37
C HIS A 109 13.69 -16.03 -0.65
N ARG A 110 14.60 -16.64 -1.38
CA ARG A 110 15.89 -17.05 -0.81
C ARG A 110 16.75 -15.84 -0.46
N LEU A 111 16.77 -14.83 -1.31
CA LEU A 111 17.49 -13.57 -1.09
C LEU A 111 16.91 -12.80 0.10
N GLU A 112 15.58 -12.67 0.18
CA GLU A 112 14.91 -12.04 1.33
C GLU A 112 15.31 -12.71 2.66
N ARG A 113 15.23 -14.04 2.72
CA ARG A 113 15.62 -14.77 3.94
C ARG A 113 17.10 -14.56 4.29
N ARG A 114 17.99 -14.53 3.30
CA ARG A 114 19.42 -14.27 3.52
C ARG A 114 19.64 -12.83 4.00
N ALA A 115 18.97 -11.85 3.39
CA ALA A 115 19.03 -10.45 3.79
C ALA A 115 18.50 -10.24 5.22
N GLY A 116 17.37 -10.85 5.57
CA GLY A 116 16.81 -10.81 6.92
C GLY A 116 17.77 -11.40 7.97
N ARG A 117 18.41 -12.53 7.67
CA ARG A 117 19.43 -13.13 8.55
C ARG A 117 20.67 -12.26 8.67
N ALA A 118 21.12 -11.63 7.59
CA ALA A 118 22.26 -10.73 7.61
C ALA A 118 21.98 -9.47 8.44
N ALA A 119 20.75 -8.94 8.38
CA ALA A 119 20.30 -7.84 9.22
C ALA A 119 20.27 -8.23 10.71
N ALA A 120 19.64 -9.37 11.03
CA ALA A 120 19.47 -9.83 12.41
C ALA A 120 20.81 -10.09 13.13
N ARG A 121 21.84 -10.57 12.40
CA ARG A 121 23.17 -10.87 12.98
C ARG A 121 23.98 -9.64 13.38
N GLN A 122 23.60 -8.45 12.94
CA GLN A 122 24.42 -7.23 13.12
C GLN A 122 24.17 -6.52 14.44
N GLY A 123 23.09 -6.80 15.16
CA GLY A 123 22.73 -6.09 16.40
C GLY A 123 22.51 -4.58 16.24
N ARG A 124 22.52 -4.07 15.01
CA ARG A 124 22.27 -2.65 14.67
C ARG A 124 21.40 -2.53 13.43
N VAL A 125 20.72 -1.40 13.31
CA VAL A 125 19.90 -1.09 12.14
C VAL A 125 20.80 -0.92 10.92
N ILE A 126 20.46 -1.64 9.83
CA ILE A 126 21.08 -1.48 8.51
C ILE A 126 19.98 -1.21 7.48
N THR A 127 20.31 -0.56 6.36
CA THR A 127 19.36 -0.34 5.28
C THR A 127 19.04 -1.65 4.55
N VAL A 128 17.88 -1.68 3.86
CA VAL A 128 17.48 -2.82 3.02
C VAL A 128 18.54 -3.06 1.93
N GLU A 129 19.06 -2.00 1.31
CA GLU A 129 20.14 -2.07 0.32
C GLU A 129 21.38 -2.77 0.88
N GLN A 130 21.84 -2.37 2.05
CA GLN A 130 22.99 -3.00 2.72
C GLN A 130 22.74 -4.48 3.03
N ALA A 131 21.52 -4.83 3.44
CA ALA A 131 21.14 -6.22 3.71
C ALA A 131 21.14 -7.07 2.43
N ILE A 132 20.61 -6.53 1.34
CA ILE A 132 20.60 -7.19 0.02
C ILE A 132 22.03 -7.35 -0.53
N ALA A 133 22.85 -6.30 -0.52
CA ALA A 133 24.23 -6.34 -0.99
C ALA A 133 25.05 -7.43 -0.27
N ARG A 134 24.87 -7.58 1.04
CA ARG A 134 25.51 -8.65 1.83
C ARG A 134 24.96 -10.03 1.52
N ALA A 135 23.65 -10.15 1.27
CA ALA A 135 23.05 -11.42 0.89
C ALA A 135 23.50 -11.89 -0.49
N LEU A 136 23.77 -10.97 -1.40
CA LEU A 136 24.30 -11.24 -2.74
C LEU A 136 25.77 -11.67 -2.70
N GLY A 137 26.58 -11.16 -1.74
CA GLY A 137 27.98 -11.55 -1.61
C GLY A 137 28.84 -11.25 -2.84
N GLY A 138 28.46 -10.23 -3.63
CA GLY A 138 29.10 -9.88 -4.90
C GLY A 138 28.43 -10.47 -6.16
N GLU A 139 27.39 -11.31 -6.02
CA GLU A 139 26.56 -11.71 -7.17
C GLU A 139 25.81 -10.50 -7.73
N GLN A 140 25.86 -10.29 -9.05
CA GLN A 140 24.98 -9.35 -9.74
C GLN A 140 23.59 -9.98 -9.94
N LEU A 141 22.55 -9.17 -9.82
CA LEU A 141 21.21 -9.55 -10.22
C LEU A 141 21.07 -9.24 -11.72
N ASP A 142 21.24 -10.25 -12.56
CA ASP A 142 20.91 -10.18 -13.98
C ASP A 142 19.39 -10.29 -14.18
#